data_f5ccedfb2fe0b680728ae69296a3be9c
#
_entry.id   f5ccedfb2fe0b680728ae69296a3be9c
#
_cell.length_a   1.000
_cell.length_b   1.000
_cell.length_c   1.000
_cell.angle_alpha   90.00
_cell.angle_beta   90.00
_cell.angle_gamma   90.00
#
_symmetry.space_group_name_H-M   'P 1'
#
loop_
_entity.id
_entity.type
_entity.pdbx_description
1 polymer ?
#
loop_
_entity_poly.entity_id
_entity_poly.type
_entity_poly.pdbx_seq_one_letter_code
_entity_poly.pdbx_strand_id
1 'polypeptide(L)'
;IIILMTIVVRIIMSPLVYKSYVSSAKMKVIRPELNELNKKYPGKENAMKRQQETMAVQRKAGVSMLSGCIPALLQMPVFFALFKFFPSNIALRGKRFLWADDLSSYDTIFNLPFSIPFYGNHVSLFPILASIAIFFYMKMNQSQQMNMQAPTQEGMPDMGKMMKYMIYFSPIMMLVF
;
A
#
# COMPACT_ATOMS: atom_id res chain seq x y z
N ILE A 1 2.34 -16.37 -19.45
CA ILE A 1 1.04 -16.51 -18.77
C ILE A 1 0.94 -15.50 -17.63
N ILE A 2 1.89 -15.44 -16.68
CA ILE A 2 1.86 -14.55 -15.51
C ILE A 2 1.78 -13.07 -15.92
N ILE A 3 2.66 -12.64 -16.83
CA ILE A 3 2.66 -11.26 -17.34
C ILE A 3 1.33 -10.92 -18.00
N LEU A 4 0.83 -11.80 -18.86
CA LEU A 4 -0.46 -11.61 -19.53
C LEU A 4 -1.61 -11.49 -18.53
N MET A 5 -1.67 -12.38 -17.55
CA MET A 5 -2.65 -12.35 -16.48
C MET A 5 -2.57 -11.04 -15.69
N THR A 6 -1.38 -10.57 -15.35
CA THR A 6 -1.18 -9.29 -14.66
C THR A 6 -1.70 -8.12 -15.51
N ILE A 7 -1.42 -8.11 -16.81
CA ILE A 7 -1.91 -7.06 -17.72
C ILE A 7 -3.44 -7.08 -17.79
N VAL A 8 -4.06 -8.24 -17.96
CA VAL A 8 -5.52 -8.37 -18.01
C VAL A 8 -6.18 -7.88 -16.74
N VAL A 9 -5.69 -8.31 -15.58
CA VAL A 9 -6.20 -7.84 -14.28
C VAL A 9 -6.05 -6.32 -14.14
N ARG A 10 -4.91 -5.76 -14.55
CA ARG A 10 -4.67 -4.31 -14.53
C ARG A 10 -5.61 -3.53 -15.45
N ILE A 11 -5.89 -4.05 -16.63
CA ILE A 11 -6.84 -3.42 -17.56
C ILE A 11 -8.25 -3.42 -16.97
N ILE A 12 -8.71 -4.55 -16.44
CA ILE A 12 -10.03 -4.66 -15.81
C ILE A 12 -10.17 -3.72 -14.61
N MET A 13 -9.11 -3.60 -13.80
CA MET A 13 -9.08 -2.75 -12.61
C MET A 13 -8.89 -1.26 -12.94
N SER A 14 -8.38 -0.94 -14.13
CA SER A 14 -8.03 0.44 -14.54
C SER A 14 -9.16 1.46 -14.34
N PRO A 15 -10.43 1.24 -14.77
CA PRO A 15 -11.48 2.23 -14.63
C PRO A 15 -11.84 2.54 -13.17
N LEU A 16 -11.75 1.53 -12.28
CA LEU A 16 -12.01 1.74 -10.86
C LEU A 16 -10.87 2.49 -10.18
N VAL A 17 -9.64 2.10 -10.50
CA VAL A 17 -8.42 2.74 -9.98
C VAL A 17 -8.33 4.20 -10.47
N TYR A 18 -8.71 4.47 -11.73
CA TYR A 18 -8.74 5.83 -12.28
C TYR A 18 -9.63 6.77 -11.47
N LYS A 19 -10.87 6.35 -11.14
CA LYS A 19 -11.78 7.16 -10.31
C LYS A 19 -11.16 7.48 -8.94
N SER A 20 -10.46 6.54 -8.35
CA SER A 20 -9.78 6.73 -7.08
C SER A 20 -8.60 7.70 -7.21
N TYR A 21 -7.81 7.61 -8.27
CA TYR A 21 -6.72 8.57 -8.53
C TYR A 21 -7.23 10.00 -8.74
N VAL A 22 -8.31 10.17 -9.47
CA VAL A 22 -8.95 11.49 -9.67
C VAL A 22 -9.39 12.08 -8.33
N SER A 23 -10.01 11.29 -7.47
CA SER A 23 -10.40 11.72 -6.11
C SER A 23 -9.18 12.09 -5.26
N SER A 24 -8.12 11.30 -5.32
CA SER A 24 -6.85 11.59 -4.64
C SER A 24 -6.16 12.87 -5.17
N ALA A 25 -6.25 13.12 -6.47
CA ALA A 25 -5.73 14.35 -7.08
C ALA A 25 -6.50 15.59 -6.60
N LYS A 26 -7.83 15.51 -6.53
CA LYS A 26 -8.68 16.58 -5.97
C LYS A 26 -8.31 16.87 -4.51
N MET A 27 -8.03 15.83 -3.71
CA MET A 27 -7.57 16.00 -2.33
C MET A 27 -6.27 16.79 -2.24
N LYS A 28 -5.34 16.64 -3.20
CA LYS A 28 -4.11 17.44 -3.24
C LYS A 28 -4.36 18.93 -3.46
N VAL A 29 -5.36 19.27 -4.26
CA VAL A 29 -5.73 20.66 -4.53
C VAL A 29 -6.30 21.36 -3.30
N ILE A 30 -7.02 20.62 -2.46
CA ILE A 30 -7.66 21.17 -1.24
C ILE A 30 -6.67 21.28 -0.06
N ARG A 31 -5.47 20.72 -0.18
CA ARG A 31 -4.44 20.76 0.88
C ARG A 31 -4.18 22.13 1.50
N PRO A 32 -3.98 23.21 0.71
CA PRO A 32 -3.72 24.53 1.29
C PRO A 32 -4.86 24.96 2.21
N GLU A 33 -6.12 24.75 1.80
CA GLU A 33 -7.31 25.09 2.60
C GLU A 33 -7.39 24.26 3.88
N LEU A 34 -7.06 22.98 3.82
CA LEU A 34 -6.98 22.11 5.01
C LEU A 34 -5.86 22.52 5.97
N ASN A 35 -4.74 23.00 5.45
CA ASN A 35 -3.65 23.50 6.27
C ASN A 35 -4.01 24.83 6.95
N GLU A 36 -4.76 25.69 6.31
CA GLU A 36 -5.30 26.91 6.93
C GLU A 36 -6.30 26.58 8.04
N LEU A 37 -7.18 25.60 7.84
CA LEU A 37 -8.07 25.10 8.88
C LEU A 37 -7.30 24.55 10.09
N ASN A 38 -6.21 23.82 9.86
CA ASN A 38 -5.36 23.32 10.93
C ASN A 38 -4.68 24.45 11.72
N LYS A 39 -4.33 25.57 11.07
CA LYS A 39 -3.79 26.76 11.72
C LYS A 39 -4.86 27.57 12.47
N LYS A 40 -6.08 27.60 11.92
CA LYS A 40 -7.22 28.34 12.51
C LYS A 40 -7.73 27.70 13.79
N TYR A 41 -7.65 26.39 13.90
CA TYR A 41 -8.10 25.64 15.06
C TYR A 41 -6.95 24.84 15.70
N PRO A 42 -5.98 25.52 16.34
CA PRO A 42 -4.89 24.86 17.03
C PRO A 42 -5.42 24.23 18.33
N GLY A 43 -4.79 23.14 18.75
CA GLY A 43 -5.08 22.48 20.02
C GLY A 43 -6.07 21.32 19.94
N LYS A 44 -6.08 20.54 21.01
CA LYS A 44 -6.87 19.31 21.14
C LYS A 44 -8.36 19.58 21.38
N GLU A 45 -8.68 20.66 22.06
CA GLU A 45 -10.08 21.05 22.37
C GLU A 45 -10.90 21.34 21.11
N ASN A 46 -10.27 21.85 20.07
CA ASN A 46 -10.92 22.19 18.81
C ASN A 46 -10.86 21.05 17.77
N ALA A 47 -10.39 19.87 18.15
CA ALA A 47 -10.21 18.74 17.25
C ALA A 47 -11.52 18.31 16.56
N MET A 48 -12.63 18.31 17.29
CA MET A 48 -13.95 17.98 16.75
C MET A 48 -14.45 19.03 15.74
N LYS A 49 -14.30 20.32 16.05
CA LYS A 49 -14.68 21.40 15.13
C LYS A 49 -13.83 21.37 13.87
N ARG A 50 -12.52 21.16 14.00
CA ARG A 50 -11.60 21.01 12.89
C ARG A 50 -11.98 19.82 11.99
N GLN A 51 -12.39 18.70 12.58
CA GLN A 51 -12.83 17.53 11.83
C GLN A 51 -14.13 17.78 11.07
N GLN A 52 -15.09 18.46 11.69
CA GLN A 52 -16.36 18.84 11.05
C GLN A 52 -16.13 19.80 9.87
N GLU A 53 -15.32 20.84 10.06
CA GLU A 53 -14.95 21.78 9.01
C GLU A 53 -14.18 21.08 7.87
N THR A 54 -13.25 20.20 8.20
CA THR A 54 -12.53 19.38 7.22
C THR A 54 -13.49 18.53 6.38
N MET A 55 -14.46 17.88 7.03
CA MET A 55 -15.50 17.12 6.33
C MET A 55 -16.39 18.02 5.46
N ALA A 56 -16.71 19.23 5.90
CA ALA A 56 -17.50 20.18 5.14
C ALA A 56 -16.76 20.64 3.86
N VAL A 57 -15.46 20.96 3.98
CA VAL A 57 -14.61 21.31 2.83
C VAL A 57 -14.49 20.15 1.84
N GLN A 58 -14.25 18.94 2.33
CA GLN A 58 -14.17 17.73 1.48
C GLN A 58 -15.49 17.45 0.75
N ARG A 59 -16.64 17.59 1.42
CA ARG A 59 -17.96 17.45 0.80
C ARG A 59 -18.21 18.50 -0.27
N LYS A 60 -17.87 19.78 -0.02
CA LYS A 60 -17.98 20.86 -1.01
C LYS A 60 -17.12 20.58 -2.26
N ALA A 61 -15.94 20.01 -2.08
CA ALA A 61 -15.06 19.62 -3.17
C ALA A 61 -15.45 18.30 -3.87
N GLY A 62 -16.52 17.64 -3.41
CA GLY A 62 -16.95 16.37 -3.96
C GLY A 62 -15.95 15.22 -3.76
N VAL A 63 -15.14 15.29 -2.69
CA VAL A 63 -14.15 14.28 -2.34
C VAL A 63 -14.66 13.48 -1.15
N SER A 64 -14.76 12.17 -1.30
CA SER A 64 -15.10 11.28 -0.19
C SER A 64 -13.86 11.01 0.68
N MET A 65 -14.03 11.01 2.00
CA MET A 65 -12.99 10.60 2.94
C MET A 65 -12.48 9.18 2.71
N LEU A 66 -13.36 8.32 2.19
CA LEU A 66 -13.07 6.93 1.86
C LEU A 66 -12.30 6.76 0.54
N SER A 67 -12.16 7.83 -0.26
CA SER A 67 -11.52 7.73 -1.59
C SER A 67 -10.08 7.23 -1.54
N GLY A 68 -9.38 7.44 -0.43
CA GLY A 68 -8.02 6.96 -0.24
C GLY A 68 -7.91 5.47 0.11
N CYS A 69 -8.93 4.87 0.73
CA CYS A 69 -8.91 3.45 1.09
C CYS A 69 -9.63 2.55 0.06
N ILE A 70 -10.44 3.13 -0.84
CA ILE A 70 -11.14 2.37 -1.90
C ILE A 70 -10.19 1.49 -2.72
N PRO A 71 -9.02 1.97 -3.19
CA PRO A 71 -8.08 1.11 -3.92
C PRO A 71 -7.64 -0.10 -3.10
N ALA A 72 -7.38 0.08 -1.80
CA ALA A 72 -6.96 -1.00 -0.92
C ALA A 72 -8.07 -2.04 -0.72
N LEU A 73 -9.31 -1.58 -0.46
CA LEU A 73 -10.48 -2.47 -0.32
C LEU A 73 -10.76 -3.26 -1.59
N LEU A 74 -10.62 -2.62 -2.75
CA LEU A 74 -10.82 -3.26 -4.04
C LEU A 74 -9.69 -4.25 -4.37
N GLN A 75 -8.48 -3.98 -3.91
CA GLN A 75 -7.33 -4.84 -4.09
C GLN A 75 -7.41 -6.12 -3.26
N MET A 76 -8.09 -6.12 -2.10
CA MET A 76 -8.16 -7.27 -1.21
C MET A 76 -8.75 -8.53 -1.86
N PRO A 77 -9.93 -8.50 -2.55
CA PRO A 77 -10.44 -9.68 -3.25
C PRO A 77 -9.49 -10.21 -4.31
N VAL A 78 -8.83 -9.30 -5.06
CA VAL A 78 -7.84 -9.67 -6.08
C VAL A 78 -6.63 -10.34 -5.45
N PHE A 79 -6.15 -9.80 -4.33
CA PHE A 79 -5.04 -10.38 -3.57
C PHE A 79 -5.39 -11.78 -3.06
N PHE A 80 -6.57 -11.97 -2.46
CA PHE A 80 -7.02 -13.28 -2.00
C PHE A 80 -7.15 -14.29 -3.14
N ALA A 81 -7.70 -13.87 -4.27
CA ALA A 81 -7.81 -14.73 -5.45
C ALA A 81 -6.43 -15.19 -5.95
N LEU A 82 -5.47 -14.27 -6.05
CA LEU A 82 -4.10 -14.57 -6.47
C LEU A 82 -3.38 -15.44 -5.44
N PHE A 83 -3.53 -15.14 -4.16
CA PHE A 83 -2.92 -15.90 -3.07
C PHE A 83 -3.39 -17.34 -3.03
N LYS A 84 -4.65 -17.61 -3.40
CA LYS A 84 -5.17 -18.97 -3.55
C LYS A 84 -4.77 -19.60 -4.88
N PHE A 85 -4.75 -18.83 -5.96
CA PHE A 85 -4.48 -19.32 -7.29
C PHE A 85 -3.04 -19.84 -7.46
N PHE A 86 -2.05 -19.07 -7.01
CA PHE A 86 -0.64 -19.43 -7.26
C PHE A 86 -0.22 -20.75 -6.60
N PRO A 87 -0.50 -21.02 -5.30
CA PRO A 87 -0.15 -22.30 -4.69
C PRO A 87 -0.95 -23.48 -5.25
N SER A 88 -2.17 -23.26 -5.72
CA SER A 88 -3.07 -24.32 -6.22
C SER A 88 -2.80 -24.66 -7.68
N ASN A 89 -2.05 -23.82 -8.39
CA ASN A 89 -1.87 -23.99 -9.85
C ASN A 89 -0.69 -24.91 -10.17
N ILE A 90 -1.00 -26.20 -10.40
CA ILE A 90 -0.02 -27.22 -10.77
C ILE A 90 0.69 -26.88 -12.09
N ALA A 91 0.07 -26.11 -12.98
CA ALA A 91 0.65 -25.73 -14.27
C ALA A 91 1.89 -24.81 -14.16
N LEU A 92 2.13 -24.23 -12.98
CA LEU A 92 3.31 -23.40 -12.70
C LEU A 92 4.53 -24.24 -12.25
N ARG A 93 4.33 -25.48 -11.84
CA ARG A 93 5.42 -26.37 -11.42
C ARG A 93 6.36 -26.66 -12.58
N GLY A 94 7.68 -26.55 -12.33
CA GLY A 94 8.73 -26.77 -13.33
C GLY A 94 8.74 -25.77 -14.47
N LYS A 95 8.00 -24.65 -14.36
CA LYS A 95 8.03 -23.57 -15.36
C LYS A 95 9.06 -22.52 -14.98
N ARG A 96 9.93 -22.24 -15.91
CA ARG A 96 10.96 -21.20 -15.77
C ARG A 96 10.38 -19.81 -16.01
N PHE A 97 10.84 -18.84 -15.25
CA PHE A 97 10.52 -17.44 -15.44
C PHE A 97 11.72 -16.57 -15.10
N LEU A 98 12.27 -15.88 -16.12
CA LEU A 98 13.50 -15.09 -16.02
C LEU A 98 14.66 -15.95 -15.51
N TRP A 99 15.13 -15.70 -14.30
CA TRP A 99 16.23 -16.44 -13.64
C TRP A 99 15.75 -17.57 -12.72
N ALA A 100 14.46 -17.67 -12.45
CA ALA A 100 13.91 -18.73 -11.62
C ALA A 100 13.66 -19.98 -12.46
N ASP A 101 14.21 -21.10 -12.04
CA ASP A 101 14.06 -22.39 -12.72
C ASP A 101 12.70 -23.02 -12.47
N ASP A 102 12.09 -22.74 -11.32
CA ASP A 102 10.78 -23.26 -10.95
C ASP A 102 9.95 -22.19 -10.21
N LEU A 103 8.77 -21.88 -10.76
CA LEU A 103 7.83 -20.91 -10.15
C LEU A 103 7.10 -21.45 -8.93
N SER A 104 7.24 -22.73 -8.62
CA SER A 104 6.69 -23.34 -7.39
C SER A 104 7.69 -23.37 -6.23
N SER A 105 8.92 -22.96 -6.48
CA SER A 105 10.00 -22.90 -5.50
C SER A 105 10.52 -21.46 -5.39
N TYR A 106 11.31 -21.20 -4.34
CA TYR A 106 11.99 -19.91 -4.21
C TYR A 106 13.12 -19.78 -5.25
N ASP A 107 13.35 -18.56 -5.72
CA ASP A 107 14.44 -18.23 -6.64
C ASP A 107 15.76 -18.13 -5.86
N THR A 108 16.64 -19.10 -5.98
CA THR A 108 17.96 -19.07 -5.36
C THR A 108 18.99 -18.52 -6.34
N ILE A 109 19.55 -17.35 -6.03
CA ILE A 109 20.69 -16.79 -6.77
C ILE A 109 21.99 -17.12 -6.06
N PHE A 110 21.98 -17.08 -4.74
CA PHE A 110 23.16 -17.31 -3.94
C PHE A 110 22.82 -18.08 -2.66
N ASN A 111 23.64 -19.09 -2.37
CA ASN A 111 23.55 -19.84 -1.12
C ASN A 111 24.54 -19.27 -0.12
N LEU A 112 24.03 -18.91 1.06
CA LEU A 112 24.84 -18.43 2.17
C LEU A 112 25.49 -19.60 2.91
N PRO A 113 26.72 -19.45 3.40
CA PRO A 113 27.38 -20.47 4.22
C PRO A 113 26.77 -20.61 5.63
N PHE A 114 25.84 -19.73 6.00
CA PHE A 114 25.15 -19.73 7.29
C PHE A 114 23.65 -19.57 7.09
N SER A 115 22.87 -20.13 7.99
CA SER A 115 21.40 -19.99 7.97
C SER A 115 20.96 -18.75 8.77
N ILE A 116 20.13 -17.92 8.14
CA ILE A 116 19.49 -16.79 8.82
C ILE A 116 18.21 -17.33 9.49
N PRO A 117 18.00 -17.08 10.80
CA PRO A 117 16.76 -17.49 11.47
C PRO A 117 15.54 -16.97 10.73
N PHE A 118 14.55 -17.82 10.48
CA PHE A 118 13.29 -17.54 9.75
C PHE A 118 13.40 -17.33 8.23
N TYR A 119 14.59 -17.13 7.67
CA TYR A 119 14.78 -16.90 6.24
C TYR A 119 15.43 -18.09 5.51
N GLY A 120 16.38 -18.77 6.18
CA GLY A 120 17.13 -19.88 5.61
C GLY A 120 18.54 -19.49 5.15
N ASN A 121 19.11 -20.27 4.24
CA ASN A 121 20.51 -20.13 3.75
C ASN A 121 20.58 -19.68 2.29
N HIS A 122 19.50 -19.13 1.75
CA HIS A 122 19.43 -18.72 0.33
C HIS A 122 19.13 -17.22 0.21
N VAL A 123 19.51 -16.64 -0.92
CA VAL A 123 19.14 -15.27 -1.28
C VAL A 123 18.26 -15.32 -2.51
N SER A 124 17.05 -14.80 -2.37
CA SER A 124 16.04 -14.72 -3.41
C SER A 124 15.95 -13.30 -3.94
N LEU A 125 15.95 -13.12 -5.25
CA LEU A 125 15.93 -11.80 -5.89
C LEU A 125 14.51 -11.23 -5.97
N PHE A 126 13.50 -12.06 -6.20
CA PHE A 126 12.11 -11.59 -6.30
C PHE A 126 11.62 -10.90 -5.04
N PRO A 127 11.82 -11.43 -3.81
CA PRO A 127 11.47 -10.72 -2.58
C PRO A 127 12.23 -9.40 -2.40
N ILE A 128 13.51 -9.34 -2.79
CA ILE A 128 14.30 -8.10 -2.72
C ILE A 128 13.72 -7.04 -3.66
N LEU A 129 13.44 -7.38 -4.91
CA LEU A 129 12.84 -6.44 -5.87
C LEU A 129 11.44 -6.00 -5.44
N ALA A 130 10.63 -6.93 -4.91
CA ALA A 130 9.31 -6.63 -4.38
C ALA A 130 9.40 -5.68 -3.18
N SER A 131 10.34 -5.91 -2.27
CA SER A 131 10.59 -5.08 -1.10
C SER A 131 10.98 -3.65 -1.49
N ILE A 132 11.88 -3.49 -2.45
CA ILE A 132 12.28 -2.18 -2.99
C ILE A 132 11.08 -1.49 -3.65
N ALA A 133 10.32 -2.20 -4.47
CA ALA A 133 9.14 -1.66 -5.13
C ALA A 133 8.07 -1.20 -4.12
N ILE A 134 7.81 -1.99 -3.08
CA ILE A 134 6.86 -1.65 -2.00
C ILE A 134 7.35 -0.42 -1.23
N PHE A 135 8.64 -0.34 -0.92
CA PHE A 135 9.22 0.82 -0.24
C PHE A 135 8.98 2.11 -1.03
N PHE A 136 9.32 2.12 -2.32
CA PHE A 136 9.08 3.29 -3.17
C PHE A 136 7.59 3.61 -3.31
N TYR A 137 6.75 2.60 -3.50
CA TYR A 137 5.31 2.76 -3.58
C TYR A 137 4.73 3.39 -2.31
N MET A 138 5.09 2.90 -1.15
CA MET A 138 4.65 3.44 0.14
C MET A 138 5.16 4.86 0.37
N LYS A 139 6.43 5.13 0.03
CA LYS A 139 7.01 6.46 0.15
C LYS A 139 6.29 7.49 -0.74
N MET A 140 5.94 7.11 -1.96
CA MET A 140 5.17 7.98 -2.87
C MET A 140 3.75 8.24 -2.35
N ASN A 141 3.11 7.24 -1.77
CA ASN A 141 1.76 7.35 -1.24
C ASN A 141 1.68 7.93 0.18
N GLN A 142 2.79 7.97 0.91
CA GLN A 142 2.85 8.51 2.27
C GLN A 142 2.30 9.93 2.36
N SER A 143 2.62 10.77 1.38
CA SER A 143 2.15 12.15 1.34
C SER A 143 0.63 12.27 1.15
N GLN A 144 -0.01 11.25 0.59
CA GLN A 144 -1.48 11.22 0.44
C GLN A 144 -2.16 10.74 1.71
N GLN A 145 -1.58 9.76 2.39
CA GLN A 145 -2.16 9.15 3.59
C GLN A 145 -2.00 10.03 4.83
N MET A 146 -0.88 10.74 5.00
CA MET A 146 -0.68 11.64 6.14
C MET A 146 -1.72 12.77 6.22
N ASN A 147 -2.36 13.14 5.11
CA ASN A 147 -3.35 14.22 5.10
C ASN A 147 -4.79 13.76 5.36
N MET A 148 -5.03 12.47 5.41
CA MET A 148 -6.32 11.92 5.83
C MET A 148 -6.44 11.74 7.34
N GLN A 149 -5.37 12.04 8.08
CA GLN A 149 -5.36 11.83 9.52
C GLN A 149 -6.21 12.89 10.21
N ALA A 150 -7.31 12.41 10.76
CA ALA A 150 -8.00 13.11 11.81
C ALA A 150 -7.02 13.35 12.99
N PRO A 151 -7.19 14.49 13.71
CA PRO A 151 -6.37 14.74 14.89
C PRO A 151 -6.48 13.57 15.86
N THR A 152 -5.33 13.12 16.33
CA THR A 152 -5.22 12.01 17.27
C THR A 152 -6.04 12.31 18.52
N GLN A 153 -7.05 11.51 18.80
CA GLN A 153 -7.74 11.56 20.10
C GLN A 153 -6.80 11.04 21.20
N GLU A 154 -6.88 11.63 22.38
CA GLU A 154 -6.14 11.13 23.55
C GLU A 154 -6.52 9.65 23.79
N GLY A 155 -5.51 8.77 23.84
CA GLY A 155 -5.71 7.34 24.02
C GLY A 155 -5.56 6.48 22.76
N MET A 156 -5.57 7.05 21.55
CA MET A 156 -5.24 6.29 20.34
C MET A 156 -3.76 6.48 19.97
N PRO A 157 -3.09 5.40 19.52
CA PRO A 157 -1.72 5.51 19.02
C PRO A 157 -1.68 6.49 17.84
N ASP A 158 -0.65 7.31 17.80
CA ASP A 158 -0.42 8.30 16.75
C ASP A 158 -0.33 7.59 15.39
N MET A 159 -1.43 7.61 14.64
CA MET A 159 -1.54 6.95 13.33
C MET A 159 -0.44 7.40 12.36
N GLY A 160 0.04 8.64 12.49
CA GLY A 160 1.14 9.17 11.68
C GLY A 160 2.46 8.48 11.98
N LYS A 161 2.76 8.30 13.26
CA LYS A 161 3.95 7.56 13.68
C LYS A 161 3.85 6.09 13.29
N MET A 162 2.69 5.45 13.52
CA MET A 162 2.47 4.06 13.16
C MET A 162 2.62 3.83 11.65
N MET A 163 2.10 4.74 10.82
CA MET A 163 2.26 4.67 9.38
C MET A 163 3.71 4.86 8.93
N LYS A 164 4.45 5.75 9.60
CA LYS A 164 5.89 5.93 9.33
C LYS A 164 6.69 4.66 9.65
N TYR A 165 6.38 3.99 10.76
CA TYR A 165 7.00 2.70 11.07
C TYR A 165 6.60 1.61 10.05
N MET A 166 5.36 1.60 9.60
CA MET A 166 4.85 0.61 8.64
C MET A 166 5.57 0.68 7.28
N ILE A 167 6.01 1.88 6.85
CA ILE A 167 6.78 2.06 5.61
C ILE A 167 8.12 1.34 5.66
N TYR A 168 8.76 1.31 6.81
CA TYR A 168 10.03 0.60 6.98
C TYR A 168 9.83 -0.87 7.35
N PHE A 169 8.80 -1.17 8.13
CA PHE A 169 8.51 -2.53 8.59
C PHE A 169 7.99 -3.43 7.46
N SER A 170 7.12 -2.91 6.58
CA SER A 170 6.53 -3.70 5.50
C SER A 170 7.54 -4.29 4.51
N PRO A 171 8.56 -3.55 4.02
CA PRO A 171 9.60 -4.13 3.17
C PRO A 171 10.42 -5.20 3.89
N ILE A 172 10.72 -5.00 5.18
CA ILE A 172 11.48 -5.97 5.97
C ILE A 172 10.67 -7.26 6.12
N MET A 173 9.37 -7.15 6.44
CA MET A 173 8.49 -8.33 6.52
C MET A 173 8.41 -9.08 5.19
N MET A 174 8.40 -8.35 4.06
CA MET A 174 8.39 -8.97 2.74
C MET A 174 9.69 -9.71 2.41
N LEU A 175 10.81 -9.32 3.03
CA LEU A 175 12.09 -10.04 2.88
C LEU A 175 12.14 -11.30 3.72
N VAL A 176 11.44 -11.35 4.87
CA VAL A 176 11.47 -12.47 5.81
C VAL A 176 10.46 -13.56 5.44
N PHE A 177 9.33 -13.20 4.84
CA PHE A 177 8.27 -14.12 4.39
C PHE A 177 8.24 -14.28 2.88
#